data_2584418dec27e2889b227224294e7db3
#
_entry.id   2584418dec27e2889b227224294e7db3
#
_cell.length_a   1.000
_cell.length_b   1.000
_cell.length_c   1.000
_cell.angle_alpha   90.00
_cell.angle_beta   90.00
_cell.angle_gamma   90.00
#
_symmetry.space_group_name_H-M   'P 1'
#
loop_
_entity.id
_entity.type
_entity.pdbx_description
1 polymer ?
#
loop_
_entity_poly.entity_id
_entity_poly.type
_entity_poly.pdbx_seq_one_letter_code
_entity_poly.pdbx_strand_id
1 'polypeptide(L)'
;MEMEKQNALIRELELPVACLVHSGKKSLHAIVHIDAGSYEEYRKRVDYLYDVCRKNGLDIDKQNRNPSRLSRMPGVMRDGQKQFLVDTNIGKESFTEWKDWIESISDDLPDPENLKDVWDHLPQLSPSLIDGVLRQGHKLLLAGPSKAGKSFALIELCIAIAEGKKWLSWDCTQ
;
A
#
# COMPACT_ATOMS: atom_id res chain seq x y z
N MET A 1 -23.37 -10.26 -4.38
CA MET A 1 -22.98 -9.84 -3.01
C MET A 1 -24.17 -9.21 -2.33
N GLU A 2 -24.41 -9.48 -1.06
CA GLU A 2 -25.51 -8.90 -0.28
C GLU A 2 -25.30 -7.41 -0.05
N MET A 3 -26.39 -6.64 0.04
CA MET A 3 -26.32 -5.17 0.15
C MET A 3 -25.66 -4.69 1.44
N GLU A 4 -25.87 -5.39 2.53
CA GLU A 4 -25.22 -5.09 3.81
C GLU A 4 -23.70 -5.19 3.69
N LYS A 5 -23.23 -6.24 3.03
CA LYS A 5 -21.80 -6.45 2.76
C LYS A 5 -21.24 -5.38 1.81
N GLN A 6 -22.01 -4.97 0.78
CA GLN A 6 -21.61 -3.87 -0.10
C GLN A 6 -21.44 -2.57 0.69
N ASN A 7 -22.42 -2.24 1.55
CA ASN A 7 -22.40 -1.03 2.37
C ASN A 7 -21.23 -1.07 3.38
N ALA A 8 -20.99 -2.21 4.02
CA ALA A 8 -19.89 -2.38 4.95
C ALA A 8 -18.53 -2.15 4.28
N LEU A 9 -18.28 -2.77 3.12
CA LEU A 9 -17.03 -2.60 2.37
C LEU A 9 -16.82 -1.17 1.85
N ILE A 10 -17.88 -0.49 1.40
CA ILE A 10 -17.81 0.92 0.99
C ILE A 10 -17.33 1.79 2.14
N ARG A 11 -17.81 1.56 3.36
CA ARG A 11 -17.42 2.31 4.56
C ARG A 11 -16.04 1.91 5.08
N GLU A 12 -15.74 0.62 5.10
CA GLU A 12 -14.43 0.10 5.52
C GLU A 12 -13.29 0.63 4.63
N LEU A 13 -13.54 0.71 3.33
CA LEU A 13 -12.60 1.27 2.37
C LEU A 13 -12.58 2.82 2.36
N GLU A 14 -13.33 3.48 3.23
CA GLU A 14 -13.40 4.95 3.31
C GLU A 14 -13.57 5.64 1.94
N LEU A 15 -14.32 4.96 1.03
CA LEU A 15 -14.51 5.48 -0.33
C LEU A 15 -15.11 6.90 -0.30
N PRO A 16 -14.60 7.85 -1.11
CA PRO A 16 -15.06 9.24 -1.11
C PRO A 16 -16.43 9.37 -1.80
N VAL A 17 -17.48 8.87 -1.14
CA VAL A 17 -18.82 8.76 -1.70
C VAL A 17 -19.64 10.02 -1.41
N ALA A 18 -19.97 10.76 -2.44
CA ALA A 18 -20.90 11.90 -2.35
C ALA A 18 -22.32 11.45 -2.04
N CYS A 19 -22.77 10.37 -2.66
CA CYS A 19 -24.15 9.90 -2.55
C CYS A 19 -24.23 8.39 -2.76
N LEU A 20 -24.92 7.70 -1.85
CA LEU A 20 -25.19 6.27 -1.90
C LEU A 20 -26.68 6.03 -2.09
N VAL A 21 -27.07 5.40 -3.20
CA VAL A 21 -28.45 5.17 -3.59
C VAL A 21 -28.77 3.68 -3.68
N HIS A 22 -29.84 3.26 -3.06
CA HIS A 22 -30.40 1.92 -3.23
C HIS A 22 -31.13 1.82 -4.57
N SER A 23 -30.77 0.83 -5.40
CA SER A 23 -31.28 0.69 -6.77
C SER A 23 -32.75 0.23 -6.86
N GLY A 24 -33.36 -0.08 -5.74
CA GLY A 24 -34.69 -0.69 -5.67
C GLY A 24 -34.69 -2.23 -5.72
N LYS A 25 -33.55 -2.89 -5.99
CA LYS A 25 -33.44 -4.37 -6.04
C LYS A 25 -32.29 -4.88 -5.18
N LYS A 26 -31.15 -5.22 -5.76
CA LYS A 26 -30.05 -5.95 -5.09
C LYS A 26 -28.72 -5.20 -5.03
N SER A 27 -28.68 -3.94 -5.46
CA SER A 27 -27.41 -3.20 -5.56
C SER A 27 -27.48 -1.81 -4.99
N LEU A 28 -26.35 -1.36 -4.49
CA LEU A 28 -26.07 0.03 -4.15
C LEU A 28 -25.38 0.72 -5.32
N HIS A 29 -25.72 1.98 -5.55
CA HIS A 29 -25.04 2.86 -6.49
C HIS A 29 -24.34 3.95 -5.70
N ALA A 30 -23.01 3.93 -5.71
CA ALA A 30 -22.17 4.96 -5.11
C ALA A 30 -21.76 5.97 -6.18
N ILE A 31 -22.00 7.24 -5.92
CA ILE A 31 -21.44 8.35 -6.69
C ILE A 31 -20.21 8.82 -5.94
N VAL A 32 -19.05 8.73 -6.57
CA VAL A 32 -17.74 8.88 -5.93
C VAL A 32 -17.05 10.13 -6.47
N HIS A 33 -16.43 10.91 -5.59
CA HIS A 33 -15.56 12.03 -5.96
C HIS A 33 -14.29 11.51 -6.64
N ILE A 34 -13.98 12.01 -7.83
CA ILE A 34 -12.76 11.66 -8.58
C ILE A 34 -11.83 12.86 -8.75
N ASP A 35 -12.35 14.09 -8.72
CA ASP A 35 -11.62 15.37 -8.71
C ASP A 35 -10.53 15.50 -9.79
N ALA A 36 -10.78 15.01 -10.99
CA ALA A 36 -9.79 15.00 -12.06
C ALA A 36 -9.87 16.26 -12.93
N GLY A 37 -8.72 16.85 -13.23
CA GLY A 37 -8.60 18.02 -14.10
C GLY A 37 -8.63 17.70 -15.61
N SER A 38 -8.47 16.41 -15.99
CA SER A 38 -8.50 15.95 -17.37
C SER A 38 -9.15 14.57 -17.49
N TYR A 39 -9.59 14.22 -18.71
CA TYR A 39 -10.17 12.89 -18.96
C TYR A 39 -9.15 11.75 -18.75
N GLU A 40 -7.90 11.97 -19.10
CA GLU A 40 -6.84 10.97 -18.90
C GLU A 40 -6.59 10.73 -17.39
N GLU A 41 -6.56 11.78 -16.62
CA GLU A 41 -6.42 11.70 -15.17
C GLU A 41 -7.64 11.00 -14.56
N TYR A 42 -8.86 11.38 -14.97
CA TYR A 42 -10.09 10.71 -14.56
C TYR A 42 -10.00 9.20 -14.78
N ARG A 43 -9.56 8.76 -15.96
CA ARG A 43 -9.44 7.34 -16.29
C ARG A 43 -8.45 6.61 -15.37
N LYS A 44 -7.28 7.20 -15.12
CA LYS A 44 -6.28 6.64 -14.22
C LYS A 44 -6.81 6.52 -12.80
N ARG A 45 -7.48 7.54 -12.29
CA ARG A 45 -8.06 7.55 -10.95
C ARG A 45 -9.18 6.52 -10.80
N VAL A 46 -10.07 6.40 -11.77
CA VAL A 46 -11.14 5.39 -11.76
C VAL A 46 -10.56 3.97 -11.83
N ASP A 47 -9.53 3.74 -12.65
CA ASP A 47 -8.90 2.43 -12.75
C ASP A 47 -8.23 2.03 -11.43
N TYR A 48 -7.52 2.94 -10.79
CA TYR A 48 -6.94 2.74 -9.47
C TYR A 48 -8.01 2.41 -8.42
N LEU A 49 -9.08 3.21 -8.34
CA LEU A 49 -10.19 2.97 -7.43
C LEU A 49 -10.82 1.59 -7.66
N TYR A 50 -11.04 1.19 -8.90
CA TYR A 50 -11.60 -0.11 -9.24
C TYR A 50 -10.67 -1.25 -8.85
N ASP A 51 -9.36 -1.09 -8.98
CA ASP A 51 -8.38 -2.09 -8.58
C ASP A 51 -8.34 -2.28 -7.07
N VAL A 52 -8.35 -1.19 -6.31
CA VAL A 52 -8.44 -1.24 -4.84
C VAL A 52 -9.73 -1.94 -4.40
N CYS A 53 -10.87 -1.53 -4.93
CA CYS A 53 -12.17 -2.13 -4.58
C CYS A 53 -12.19 -3.64 -4.88
N ARG A 54 -11.68 -4.07 -6.04
CA ARG A 54 -11.64 -5.50 -6.41
C ARG A 54 -10.71 -6.31 -5.52
N LYS A 55 -9.54 -5.78 -5.18
CA LYS A 55 -8.60 -6.43 -4.26
C LYS A 55 -9.24 -6.68 -2.88
N ASN A 56 -10.12 -5.80 -2.46
CA ASN A 56 -10.85 -5.91 -1.19
C ASN A 56 -12.21 -6.62 -1.32
N GLY A 57 -12.50 -7.24 -2.45
CA GLY A 57 -13.69 -8.08 -2.65
C GLY A 57 -14.98 -7.33 -2.92
N LEU A 58 -14.92 -6.03 -3.23
CA LEU A 58 -16.07 -5.26 -3.68
C LEU A 58 -16.28 -5.46 -5.19
N ASP A 59 -17.42 -6.08 -5.55
CA ASP A 59 -17.78 -6.33 -6.94
C ASP A 59 -18.33 -5.06 -7.60
N ILE A 60 -17.66 -4.59 -8.65
CA ILE A 60 -17.97 -3.33 -9.34
C ILE A 60 -18.35 -3.58 -10.79
N ASP A 61 -19.43 -2.93 -11.23
CA ASP A 61 -19.80 -2.88 -12.64
C ASP A 61 -18.81 -2.02 -13.44
N LYS A 62 -17.96 -2.69 -14.23
CA LYS A 62 -16.93 -2.07 -15.06
C LYS A 62 -17.48 -1.12 -16.15
N GLN A 63 -18.77 -1.19 -16.45
CA GLN A 63 -19.39 -0.30 -17.45
C GLN A 63 -19.53 1.15 -16.94
N ASN A 64 -19.39 1.39 -15.63
CA ASN A 64 -19.52 2.72 -15.02
C ASN A 64 -18.26 3.59 -15.07
N ARG A 65 -17.29 3.28 -15.95
CA ARG A 65 -16.04 4.05 -16.14
C ARG A 65 -16.22 5.38 -16.89
N ASN A 66 -17.42 5.69 -17.35
CA ASN A 66 -17.70 6.91 -18.11
C ASN A 66 -18.26 7.99 -17.18
N PRO A 67 -17.65 9.20 -17.10
CA PRO A 67 -18.15 10.31 -16.26
C PRO A 67 -19.53 10.80 -16.67
N SER A 68 -19.92 10.58 -17.94
CA SER A 68 -21.26 10.97 -18.46
C SER A 68 -22.33 9.91 -18.20
N ARG A 69 -22.01 8.82 -17.49
CA ARG A 69 -22.99 7.75 -17.27
C ARG A 69 -24.07 8.20 -16.29
N LEU A 70 -25.32 7.96 -16.68
CA LEU A 70 -26.46 8.22 -15.82
C LEU A 70 -26.48 7.27 -14.63
N SER A 71 -26.67 7.80 -13.44
CA SER A 71 -26.84 7.04 -12.22
C SER A 71 -28.29 6.93 -11.77
N ARG A 72 -28.53 6.24 -10.68
CA ARG A 72 -29.87 6.07 -10.10
C ARG A 72 -30.27 7.31 -9.33
N MET A 73 -31.47 7.81 -9.62
CA MET A 73 -32.03 8.99 -8.93
C MET A 73 -32.87 8.54 -7.73
N PRO A 74 -32.58 8.97 -6.52
CA PRO A 74 -33.40 8.67 -5.35
C PRO A 74 -34.80 9.30 -5.47
N GLY A 75 -35.79 8.63 -4.89
CA GLY A 75 -37.18 9.08 -4.90
C GLY A 75 -38.02 8.59 -6.09
N VAL A 76 -37.40 8.01 -7.12
CA VAL A 76 -38.07 7.54 -8.34
C VAL A 76 -38.47 6.08 -8.22
N MET A 77 -39.65 5.74 -8.75
CA MET A 77 -40.10 4.35 -8.89
C MET A 77 -39.56 3.74 -10.20
N ARG A 78 -39.06 2.50 -10.13
CA ARG A 78 -38.65 1.73 -11.29
C ARG A 78 -39.12 0.28 -11.15
N ASP A 79 -39.83 -0.21 -12.13
CA ASP A 79 -40.36 -1.60 -12.11
C ASP A 79 -41.11 -1.93 -10.81
N GLY A 80 -41.91 -0.99 -10.29
CA GLY A 80 -42.63 -1.14 -9.03
C GLY A 80 -41.79 -1.04 -7.75
N GLN A 81 -40.48 -0.80 -7.86
CA GLN A 81 -39.55 -0.68 -6.74
C GLN A 81 -39.07 0.77 -6.56
N LYS A 82 -39.12 1.27 -5.32
CA LYS A 82 -38.67 2.62 -5.00
C LYS A 82 -37.15 2.65 -4.86
N GLN A 83 -36.52 3.60 -5.57
CA GLN A 83 -35.12 3.95 -5.36
C GLN A 83 -35.05 4.97 -4.24
N PHE A 84 -34.13 4.83 -3.30
CA PHE A 84 -34.01 5.77 -2.20
C PHE A 84 -32.57 6.06 -1.84
N LEU A 85 -32.37 7.24 -1.27
CA LEU A 85 -31.08 7.67 -0.74
C LEU A 85 -30.78 6.84 0.52
N VAL A 86 -29.61 6.24 0.56
CA VAL A 86 -29.13 5.49 1.73
C VAL A 86 -28.33 6.41 2.64
N ASP A 87 -27.38 7.15 2.06
CA ASP A 87 -26.49 8.04 2.80
C ASP A 87 -25.80 9.04 1.86
N THR A 88 -25.15 10.05 2.44
CA THR A 88 -24.36 11.06 1.73
C THR A 88 -23.04 11.32 2.48
N ASN A 89 -22.03 11.76 1.75
CA ASN A 89 -20.72 12.14 2.31
C ASN A 89 -20.13 11.06 3.21
N ILE A 90 -19.97 9.86 2.63
CA ILE A 90 -19.36 8.71 3.30
C ILE A 90 -17.87 8.70 2.99
N GLY A 91 -17.04 8.33 3.98
CA GLY A 91 -15.60 8.17 3.82
C GLY A 91 -14.86 9.50 3.67
N LYS A 92 -13.82 9.51 2.87
CA LYS A 92 -12.97 10.68 2.65
C LYS A 92 -13.68 11.75 1.80
N GLU A 93 -13.28 13.00 1.94
CA GLU A 93 -13.93 14.10 1.23
C GLU A 93 -13.53 14.18 -0.25
N SER A 94 -12.30 13.75 -0.59
CA SER A 94 -11.76 13.80 -1.94
C SER A 94 -11.07 12.50 -2.36
N PHE A 95 -10.89 12.32 -3.68
CA PHE A 95 -10.11 11.21 -4.21
C PHE A 95 -8.65 11.25 -3.74
N THR A 96 -8.05 12.42 -3.65
CA THR A 96 -6.64 12.57 -3.24
C THR A 96 -6.46 12.15 -1.78
N GLU A 97 -7.29 12.66 -0.89
CA GLU A 97 -7.27 12.27 0.52
C GLU A 97 -7.50 10.75 0.71
N TRP A 98 -8.44 10.18 -0.05
CA TRP A 98 -8.70 8.76 -0.03
C TRP A 98 -7.51 7.95 -0.53
N LYS A 99 -6.87 8.37 -1.61
CA LYS A 99 -5.70 7.69 -2.17
C LYS A 99 -4.53 7.70 -1.18
N ASP A 100 -4.23 8.86 -0.59
CA ASP A 100 -3.16 9.00 0.39
C ASP A 100 -3.42 8.11 1.62
N TRP A 101 -4.68 8.02 2.06
CA TRP A 101 -5.08 7.12 3.14
C TRP A 101 -4.91 5.64 2.76
N ILE A 102 -5.38 5.21 1.60
CA ILE A 102 -5.22 3.83 1.12
C ILE A 102 -3.73 3.46 1.00
N GLU A 103 -2.90 4.35 0.48
CA GLU A 103 -1.46 4.12 0.35
C GLU A 103 -0.78 4.07 1.73
N SER A 104 -1.28 4.80 2.71
CA SER A 104 -0.74 4.78 4.08
C SER A 104 -1.05 3.48 4.84
N ILE A 105 -2.16 2.81 4.53
CA ILE A 105 -2.54 1.52 5.15
C ILE A 105 -2.11 0.31 4.32
N SER A 106 -1.69 0.52 3.06
CA SER A 106 -1.09 -0.52 2.25
C SER A 106 0.30 -0.80 2.80
N ASP A 107 0.41 -1.80 3.65
CA ASP A 107 1.70 -2.30 4.10
C ASP A 107 2.44 -2.89 2.90
N ASP A 108 3.50 -2.21 2.44
CA ASP A 108 4.47 -2.78 1.49
C ASP A 108 5.35 -3.87 2.13
N LEU A 109 5.01 -4.27 3.34
CA LEU A 109 5.67 -5.39 4.00
C LEU A 109 5.30 -6.69 3.30
N PRO A 110 6.25 -7.59 3.10
CA PRO A 110 5.95 -8.93 2.59
C PRO A 110 4.97 -9.63 3.53
N ASP A 111 4.12 -10.48 2.95
CA ASP A 111 3.18 -11.28 3.75
C ASP A 111 3.89 -11.98 4.91
N PRO A 112 3.32 -11.98 6.11
CA PRO A 112 3.94 -12.62 7.26
C PRO A 112 4.08 -14.13 6.99
N GLU A 113 5.31 -14.60 6.96
CA GLU A 113 5.61 -16.01 6.83
C GLU A 113 5.58 -16.70 8.19
N ASN A 114 5.04 -17.90 8.24
CA ASN A 114 5.06 -18.69 9.47
C ASN A 114 6.50 -19.19 9.71
N LEU A 115 7.10 -18.77 10.81
CA LEU A 115 8.47 -19.14 11.17
C LEU A 115 8.70 -20.67 11.17
N LYS A 116 7.70 -21.45 11.51
CA LYS A 116 7.79 -22.93 11.49
C LYS A 116 8.01 -23.47 10.08
N ASP A 117 7.38 -22.85 9.07
CA ASP A 117 7.45 -23.32 7.69
C ASP A 117 8.77 -22.94 7.01
N VAL A 118 9.41 -21.85 7.47
CA VAL A 118 10.70 -21.38 6.95
C VAL A 118 11.89 -21.81 7.80
N TRP A 119 11.66 -22.43 8.97
CA TRP A 119 12.72 -22.78 9.93
C TRP A 119 13.83 -23.64 9.32
N ASP A 120 13.46 -24.63 8.50
CA ASP A 120 14.39 -25.55 7.85
C ASP A 120 15.05 -24.95 6.59
N HIS A 121 14.57 -23.76 6.15
CA HIS A 121 15.02 -23.08 4.93
C HIS A 121 15.42 -21.63 5.19
N LEU A 122 15.86 -21.32 6.41
CA LEU A 122 16.31 -19.97 6.75
C LEU A 122 17.41 -19.51 5.78
N PRO A 123 17.31 -18.27 5.25
CA PRO A 123 18.32 -17.75 4.35
C PRO A 123 19.67 -17.70 5.08
N GLN A 124 20.70 -18.22 4.42
CA GLN A 124 22.05 -18.16 4.95
C GLN A 124 22.50 -16.71 5.01
N LEU A 125 22.99 -16.30 6.15
CA LEU A 125 23.57 -14.97 6.30
C LEU A 125 24.83 -14.85 5.44
N SER A 126 25.02 -13.69 4.80
CA SER A 126 26.24 -13.39 4.07
C SER A 126 27.49 -13.61 4.94
N PRO A 127 28.63 -14.01 4.34
CA PRO A 127 29.87 -14.20 5.08
C PRO A 127 30.21 -13.00 5.96
N SER A 128 30.73 -13.26 7.15
CA SER A 128 31.21 -12.20 8.04
C SER A 128 32.52 -11.64 7.49
N LEU A 129 32.63 -10.32 7.46
CA LEU A 129 33.89 -9.61 7.19
C LEU A 129 34.53 -9.13 8.48
N ILE A 130 33.73 -8.73 9.45
CA ILE A 130 34.13 -8.40 10.83
C ILE A 130 33.14 -9.12 11.72
N ASP A 131 33.63 -10.01 12.56
CA ASP A 131 32.77 -10.87 13.35
C ASP A 131 31.81 -10.09 14.24
N GLY A 132 30.51 -10.41 14.14
CA GLY A 132 29.43 -9.72 14.86
C GLY A 132 29.16 -8.27 14.44
N VAL A 133 29.92 -7.67 13.49
CA VAL A 133 29.82 -6.25 13.15
C VAL A 133 29.46 -6.00 11.68
N LEU A 134 30.14 -6.63 10.74
CA LEU A 134 29.97 -6.37 9.31
C LEU A 134 29.95 -7.65 8.51
N ARG A 135 28.97 -7.78 7.62
CA ARG A 135 28.87 -8.90 6.66
C ARG A 135 29.04 -8.39 5.23
N GLN A 136 29.39 -9.29 4.34
CA GLN A 136 29.51 -9.01 2.91
C GLN A 136 28.19 -8.42 2.36
N GLY A 137 28.28 -7.35 1.59
CA GLY A 137 27.13 -6.62 1.04
C GLY A 137 26.48 -5.62 2.00
N HIS A 138 26.87 -5.59 3.28
CA HIS A 138 26.39 -4.59 4.23
C HIS A 138 27.17 -3.28 4.15
N LYS A 139 26.61 -2.22 4.72
CA LYS A 139 27.21 -0.89 4.74
C LYS A 139 27.68 -0.57 6.16
N LEU A 140 28.91 -0.06 6.29
CA LEU A 140 29.47 0.46 7.53
C LEU A 140 29.70 1.97 7.40
N LEU A 141 29.25 2.74 8.38
CA LEU A 141 29.52 4.19 8.45
C LEU A 141 30.57 4.46 9.53
N LEU A 142 31.74 4.98 9.11
CA LEU A 142 32.77 5.45 10.03
C LEU A 142 32.65 6.96 10.17
N ALA A 143 32.13 7.44 11.32
CA ALA A 143 31.92 8.85 11.61
C ALA A 143 32.92 9.37 12.65
N GLY A 144 33.27 10.65 12.57
CA GLY A 144 34.16 11.32 13.49
C GLY A 144 34.56 12.71 13.01
N PRO A 145 35.19 13.56 13.87
CA PRO A 145 35.59 14.90 13.50
C PRO A 145 36.65 14.90 12.37
N SER A 146 36.85 16.06 11.74
CA SER A 146 37.91 16.23 10.75
C SER A 146 39.26 15.94 11.35
N LYS A 147 40.17 15.31 10.58
CA LYS A 147 41.53 14.94 11.01
C LYS A 147 41.62 13.92 12.16
N ALA A 148 40.55 13.22 12.49
CA ALA A 148 40.53 12.15 13.49
C ALA A 148 41.14 10.81 13.04
N GLY A 149 41.83 10.77 11.90
CA GLY A 149 42.49 9.54 11.44
C GLY A 149 41.55 8.52 10.76
N LYS A 150 40.33 8.90 10.40
CA LYS A 150 39.34 7.97 9.78
C LYS A 150 39.87 7.20 8.56
N SER A 151 40.60 7.89 7.67
CA SER A 151 41.18 7.27 6.47
C SER A 151 42.22 6.20 6.81
N PHE A 152 43.08 6.45 7.83
CA PHE A 152 44.04 5.45 8.32
C PHE A 152 43.33 4.25 8.90
N ALA A 153 42.33 4.48 9.78
CA ALA A 153 41.54 3.40 10.38
C ALA A 153 40.80 2.56 9.29
N LEU A 154 40.31 3.19 8.24
CA LEU A 154 39.67 2.48 7.13
C LEU A 154 40.69 1.66 6.33
N ILE A 155 41.90 2.18 6.07
CA ILE A 155 42.96 1.44 5.40
C ILE A 155 43.36 0.21 6.22
N GLU A 156 43.60 0.40 7.53
CA GLU A 156 43.92 -0.71 8.43
C GLU A 156 42.82 -1.77 8.46
N LEU A 157 41.53 -1.35 8.48
CA LEU A 157 40.38 -2.24 8.41
C LEU A 157 40.39 -3.05 7.10
N CYS A 158 40.59 -2.40 5.95
CA CYS A 158 40.65 -3.09 4.66
C CYS A 158 41.80 -4.12 4.61
N ILE A 159 42.97 -3.79 5.15
CA ILE A 159 44.10 -4.72 5.24
C ILE A 159 43.77 -5.89 6.19
N ALA A 160 43.17 -5.60 7.34
CA ALA A 160 42.81 -6.64 8.30
C ALA A 160 41.80 -7.64 7.72
N ILE A 161 40.81 -7.17 6.96
CA ILE A 161 39.84 -8.01 6.25
C ILE A 161 40.57 -8.83 5.18
N ALA A 162 41.41 -8.19 4.35
CA ALA A 162 42.11 -8.87 3.26
C ALA A 162 43.08 -9.95 3.73
N GLU A 163 43.61 -9.81 4.92
CA GLU A 163 44.57 -10.74 5.53
C GLU A 163 43.95 -11.72 6.55
N GLY A 164 42.64 -11.54 6.85
CA GLY A 164 41.96 -12.34 7.89
C GLY A 164 42.56 -12.11 9.29
N LYS A 165 43.02 -10.90 9.58
CA LYS A 165 43.62 -10.51 10.86
C LYS A 165 42.66 -9.76 11.76
N LYS A 166 43.04 -9.54 13.01
CA LYS A 166 42.26 -8.66 13.92
C LYS A 166 42.41 -7.20 13.50
N TRP A 167 41.26 -6.50 13.56
CA TRP A 167 41.23 -5.05 13.55
C TRP A 167 40.68 -4.52 14.88
N LEU A 168 41.51 -3.82 15.61
CA LEU A 168 41.20 -3.45 17.01
C LEU A 168 40.92 -4.72 17.86
N SER A 169 39.70 -4.87 18.35
CA SER A 169 39.28 -6.00 19.19
C SER A 169 38.46 -7.05 18.39
N TRP A 170 38.18 -6.84 17.10
CA TRP A 170 37.35 -7.71 16.30
C TRP A 170 38.18 -8.63 15.40
N ASP A 171 37.72 -9.86 15.26
CA ASP A 171 38.27 -10.80 14.29
C ASP A 171 37.70 -10.49 12.90
N CYS A 172 38.57 -10.37 11.91
CA CYS A 172 38.20 -10.20 10.52
C CYS A 172 38.40 -11.51 9.75
N THR A 173 37.51 -11.76 8.79
CA THR A 173 37.59 -12.95 7.92
C THR A 173 37.72 -12.48 6.46
N GLN A 174 38.52 -13.23 5.69
CA GLN A 174 38.73 -13.02 4.26
C GLN A 174 37.57 -13.55 3.43
#